data_6d7157b704df359c1956d7224876aa9a
#
_entry.id   6d7157b704df359c1956d7224876aa9a
#
_cell.length_a   1.000
_cell.length_b   1.000
_cell.length_c   1.000
_cell.angle_alpha   90.00
_cell.angle_beta   90.00
_cell.angle_gamma   90.00
#
_symmetry.space_group_name_H-M   'P 1'
#
loop_
_entity.id
_entity.type
_entity.pdbx_description
1 polymer ?
#
loop_
_entity_poly.entity_id
_entity_poly.type
_entity_poly.pdbx_seq_one_letter_code
_entity_poly.pdbx_strand_id
1 'polypeptide(L)'
;MRDTLNKNMSIKSTIAAVAASPFLLAGAAFAGPYVNIEANGSYPDGDYTSGNLELQIGYEGSTPGGLDWYASVGPTVPHTETADDFGDVEIAGYLGGSYGISESVSLYGEVYGQTTPSDDNDFSGKVGAKFSF
;
A
#
# COMPACT_ATOMS: atom_id res chain seq x y z
N MET A 1 17.44 9.00 -17.50
CA MET A 1 17.39 7.86 -16.58
C MET A 1 15.97 7.47 -16.29
N ARG A 2 15.22 8.42 -15.97
CA ARG A 2 13.92 8.19 -15.45
C ARG A 2 12.92 7.73 -16.46
N ASP A 3 12.97 8.28 -17.67
CA ASP A 3 11.94 8.03 -18.65
C ASP A 3 11.89 6.59 -19.13
N THR A 4 13.05 6.02 -19.41
CA THR A 4 13.11 4.64 -19.87
C THR A 4 12.72 3.68 -18.76
N LEU A 5 13.15 4.00 -17.55
CA LEU A 5 12.82 3.19 -16.40
C LEU A 5 11.34 3.27 -16.08
N ASN A 6 10.74 4.44 -16.25
CA ASN A 6 9.36 4.64 -15.89
C ASN A 6 8.43 3.72 -16.64
N LYS A 7 8.70 3.48 -17.90
CA LYS A 7 7.84 2.65 -18.70
C LYS A 7 7.72 1.24 -18.14
N ASN A 8 8.83 0.69 -17.68
CA ASN A 8 8.83 -0.66 -17.11
C ASN A 8 8.53 -0.68 -15.63
N MET A 9 8.75 0.44 -14.98
CA MET A 9 8.61 0.54 -13.55
C MET A 9 7.24 1.03 -13.10
N SER A 10 6.43 1.55 -14.00
CA SER A 10 5.21 2.24 -13.60
C SER A 10 4.32 1.38 -12.70
N ILE A 11 4.03 0.17 -13.10
CA ILE A 11 3.21 -0.73 -12.28
C ILE A 11 3.97 -1.19 -11.05
N LYS A 12 5.19 -1.61 -11.25
CA LYS A 12 6.02 -2.11 -10.14
C LYS A 12 6.32 -1.02 -9.13
N SER A 13 6.60 0.18 -9.60
CA SER A 13 6.87 1.32 -8.72
C SER A 13 5.65 1.70 -7.91
N THR A 14 4.47 1.68 -8.53
CA THR A 14 3.22 1.99 -7.85
C THR A 14 2.95 0.98 -6.73
N ILE A 15 3.10 -0.30 -7.04
CA ILE A 15 2.92 -1.35 -6.04
C ILE A 15 3.93 -1.21 -4.92
N ALA A 16 5.18 -0.94 -5.27
CA ALA A 16 6.22 -0.76 -4.27
C ALA A 16 5.94 0.44 -3.37
N ALA A 17 5.45 1.53 -3.93
CA ALA A 17 5.11 2.72 -3.16
C ALA A 17 3.99 2.43 -2.16
N VAL A 18 2.93 1.75 -2.61
CA VAL A 18 1.83 1.36 -1.74
C VAL A 18 2.32 0.44 -0.62
N ALA A 19 3.20 -0.49 -0.95
CA ALA A 19 3.72 -1.42 0.03
C ALA A 19 4.67 -0.76 1.02
N ALA A 20 5.47 0.20 0.57
CA ALA A 20 6.53 0.80 1.37
C ALA A 20 6.08 1.95 2.25
N SER A 21 5.05 2.68 1.84
CA SER A 21 4.63 3.88 2.56
C SER A 21 4.35 3.64 4.05
N PRO A 22 3.57 2.62 4.43
CA PRO A 22 3.33 2.37 5.85
C PRO A 22 4.62 2.06 6.62
N PHE A 23 5.55 1.35 6.01
CA PHE A 23 6.80 1.01 6.67
C PHE A 23 7.69 2.22 6.89
N LEU A 24 7.66 3.17 5.98
CA LEU A 24 8.39 4.42 6.16
C LEU A 24 7.83 5.23 7.33
N LEU A 25 6.51 5.24 7.47
CA LEU A 25 5.87 5.91 8.59
C LEU A 25 6.13 5.18 9.90
N ALA A 26 6.07 3.86 9.88
CA ALA A 26 6.29 3.04 11.06
C ALA A 26 7.75 3.08 11.55
N GLY A 27 8.67 3.49 10.68
CA GLY A 27 10.07 3.65 11.05
C GLY A 27 10.31 4.71 12.12
N ALA A 28 9.38 5.62 12.31
CA ALA A 28 9.44 6.52 13.44
C ALA A 28 9.14 5.75 14.71
N ALA A 29 9.98 5.88 15.71
CA ALA A 29 9.89 5.08 16.93
C ALA A 29 8.79 5.61 17.87
N PHE A 30 7.55 5.68 17.40
CA PHE A 30 6.44 6.10 18.24
C PHE A 30 5.14 5.46 17.75
N ALA A 31 4.14 5.48 18.58
CA ALA A 31 2.80 4.99 18.24
C ALA A 31 1.86 6.18 18.06
N GLY A 32 1.00 6.10 17.07
CA GLY A 32 0.05 7.18 16.86
C GLY A 32 -0.83 7.01 15.65
N PRO A 33 -1.84 7.85 15.55
CA PRO A 33 -2.69 7.89 14.39
C PRO A 33 -1.99 8.50 13.18
N TYR A 34 -2.41 8.08 12.00
CA TYR A 34 -1.92 8.68 10.77
C TYR A 34 -3.03 8.73 9.72
N VAL A 35 -2.82 9.56 8.73
CA VAL A 35 -3.67 9.63 7.55
C VAL A 35 -2.76 9.45 6.34
N ASN A 36 -3.20 8.62 5.41
CA ASN A 36 -2.49 8.40 4.17
C ASN A 36 -3.43 8.65 3.00
N ILE A 37 -2.96 9.39 2.03
CA ILE A 37 -3.72 9.68 0.81
C ILE A 37 -2.85 9.22 -0.35
N GLU A 38 -3.41 8.38 -1.19
CA GLU A 38 -2.68 7.81 -2.32
C GLU A 38 -3.49 7.87 -3.59
N ALA A 39 -2.79 8.09 -4.69
CA ALA A 39 -3.34 7.92 -6.01
C ALA A 39 -2.47 6.92 -6.75
N ASN A 40 -3.07 5.87 -7.24
CA ASN A 40 -2.38 4.80 -7.94
C ASN A 40 -2.88 4.72 -9.37
N GLY A 41 -1.97 4.40 -10.29
CA GLY A 41 -2.32 4.27 -11.67
C GLY A 41 -1.65 3.08 -12.32
N SER A 42 -2.31 2.53 -13.32
CA SER A 42 -1.79 1.41 -14.10
C SER A 42 -1.56 1.89 -15.53
N TYR A 43 -0.36 1.68 -16.04
CA TYR A 43 0.08 2.17 -17.33
C TYR A 43 0.70 1.04 -18.16
N PRO A 44 -0.09 0.02 -18.52
CA PRO A 44 0.45 -1.02 -19.38
C PRO A 44 0.84 -0.40 -20.72
N ASP A 45 2.02 -0.76 -21.19
CA ASP A 45 2.58 -0.24 -22.44
C ASP A 45 2.69 1.31 -22.46
N GLY A 46 2.70 1.93 -21.29
CA GLY A 46 2.87 3.36 -21.19
C GLY A 46 1.59 4.17 -21.19
N ASP A 47 0.46 3.55 -21.45
CA ASP A 47 -0.82 4.24 -21.47
C ASP A 47 -1.60 3.99 -20.19
N TYR A 48 -2.23 5.04 -19.69
CA TYR A 48 -3.05 4.94 -18.50
C TYR A 48 -4.31 4.12 -18.80
N THR A 49 -4.60 3.13 -17.97
CA THR A 49 -5.82 2.32 -18.12
C THR A 49 -6.72 2.39 -16.91
N SER A 50 -6.16 2.43 -15.73
CA SER A 50 -6.98 2.44 -14.52
C SER A 50 -6.17 2.95 -13.35
N GLY A 51 -6.85 3.24 -12.29
CA GLY A 51 -6.21 3.66 -11.06
C GLY A 51 -7.19 3.74 -9.93
N ASN A 52 -6.75 4.21 -8.80
CA ASN A 52 -7.64 4.50 -7.70
C ASN A 52 -7.12 5.67 -6.88
N LEU A 53 -8.04 6.29 -6.19
CA LEU A 53 -7.75 7.29 -5.18
C LEU A 53 -8.15 6.71 -3.84
N GLU A 54 -7.26 6.75 -2.87
CA GLU A 54 -7.46 6.09 -1.60
C GLU A 54 -7.15 7.03 -0.45
N LEU A 55 -8.03 7.03 0.53
CA LEU A 55 -7.82 7.74 1.79
C LEU A 55 -7.84 6.69 2.89
N GLN A 56 -6.78 6.65 3.68
CA GLN A 56 -6.66 5.72 4.79
C GLN A 56 -6.43 6.45 6.09
N ILE A 57 -7.18 6.08 7.09
CA ILE A 57 -6.97 6.54 8.46
C ILE A 57 -6.49 5.33 9.25
N GLY A 58 -5.38 5.46 9.93
CA GLY A 58 -4.78 4.33 10.59
C GLY A 58 -4.11 4.66 11.89
N TYR A 59 -3.56 3.63 12.47
CA TYR A 59 -2.79 3.71 13.69
C TYR A 59 -1.57 2.82 13.53
N GLU A 60 -0.44 3.30 13.98
CA GLU A 60 0.80 2.56 13.89
C GLU A 60 1.55 2.62 15.20
N GLY A 61 2.43 1.67 15.41
CA GLY A 61 3.21 1.63 16.62
C GLY A 61 4.32 0.61 16.57
N SER A 62 5.12 0.62 17.61
CA SER A 62 6.22 -0.30 17.78
C SER A 62 6.10 -0.97 19.15
N THR A 63 6.40 -2.26 19.20
CA THR A 63 6.46 -2.98 20.47
C THR A 63 7.87 -2.91 21.04
N PRO A 64 8.02 -3.10 22.34
CA PRO A 64 9.36 -3.14 22.95
C PRO A 64 10.26 -4.24 22.35
N GLY A 65 9.64 -5.28 21.78
CA GLY A 65 10.39 -6.38 21.18
C GLY A 65 10.88 -6.08 19.75
N GLY A 66 10.57 -4.91 19.21
CA GLY A 66 11.05 -4.54 17.89
C GLY A 66 10.10 -4.84 16.74
N LEU A 67 8.86 -5.16 17.05
CA LEU A 67 7.83 -5.33 16.01
C LEU A 67 7.19 -3.98 15.73
N ASP A 68 7.27 -3.53 14.50
CA ASP A 68 6.53 -2.37 14.02
C ASP A 68 5.25 -2.87 13.37
N TRP A 69 4.14 -2.20 13.64
CA TRP A 69 2.85 -2.62 13.12
C TRP A 69 2.01 -1.42 12.73
N TYR A 70 1.05 -1.66 11.86
CA TYR A 70 0.07 -0.65 11.47
C TYR A 70 -1.24 -1.31 11.09
N ALA A 71 -2.30 -0.54 11.22
CA ALA A 71 -3.63 -0.93 10.76
C ALA A 71 -4.33 0.30 10.25
N SER A 72 -5.01 0.19 9.13
CA SER A 72 -5.72 1.32 8.55
C SER A 72 -6.99 0.88 7.85
N VAL A 73 -7.90 1.82 7.67
CA VAL A 73 -9.14 1.61 6.93
C VAL A 73 -9.57 2.94 6.32
N GLY A 74 -10.22 2.86 5.19
CA GLY A 74 -10.74 4.06 4.55
C GLY A 74 -11.30 3.79 3.18
N PRO A 75 -11.92 4.81 2.58
CA PRO A 75 -12.52 4.68 1.26
C PRO A 75 -11.46 4.62 0.15
N THR A 76 -11.80 3.87 -0.88
CA THR A 76 -11.04 3.83 -2.12
C THR A 76 -12.02 4.01 -3.28
N VAL A 77 -11.63 4.81 -4.26
CA VAL A 77 -12.46 5.12 -5.42
C VAL A 77 -11.69 4.69 -6.66
N PRO A 78 -12.15 3.64 -7.34
CA PRO A 78 -11.50 3.22 -8.58
C PRO A 78 -11.85 4.16 -9.73
N HIS A 79 -10.97 4.23 -10.70
CA HIS A 79 -11.15 4.97 -11.93
C HIS A 79 -10.62 4.16 -13.10
N THR A 80 -11.36 4.15 -14.19
CA THR A 80 -10.90 3.48 -15.42
C THR A 80 -10.99 4.46 -16.58
N GLU A 81 -10.02 4.38 -17.47
CA GLU A 81 -10.02 5.20 -18.67
C GLU A 81 -11.22 4.89 -19.56
N THR A 82 -11.54 3.63 -19.69
CA THR A 82 -12.64 3.18 -20.56
C THR A 82 -13.96 3.81 -20.17
N ALA A 83 -14.23 3.91 -18.88
CA ALA A 83 -15.46 4.53 -18.39
C ALA A 83 -15.32 6.04 -18.28
N ASP A 84 -14.09 6.55 -18.25
CA ASP A 84 -13.77 7.94 -18.03
C ASP A 84 -14.55 8.51 -16.82
N ASP A 85 -14.62 7.72 -15.79
CA ASP A 85 -15.42 8.04 -14.61
C ASP A 85 -14.88 7.33 -13.40
N PHE A 86 -15.27 7.80 -12.24
CA PHE A 86 -14.96 7.13 -11.00
C PHE A 86 -16.03 6.09 -10.70
N GLY A 87 -15.59 4.94 -10.25
CA GLY A 87 -16.49 3.88 -9.84
C GLY A 87 -17.09 4.15 -8.46
N ASP A 88 -17.77 3.15 -7.94
CA ASP A 88 -18.37 3.24 -6.62
C ASP A 88 -17.29 3.32 -5.54
N VAL A 89 -17.59 4.03 -4.47
CA VAL A 89 -16.70 4.10 -3.32
C VAL A 89 -16.71 2.75 -2.61
N GLU A 90 -15.54 2.22 -2.38
CA GLU A 90 -15.35 0.97 -1.65
C GLU A 90 -14.56 1.23 -0.39
N ILE A 91 -14.57 0.29 0.53
CA ILE A 91 -13.81 0.39 1.77
C ILE A 91 -12.66 -0.59 1.70
N ALA A 92 -11.46 -0.08 1.93
CA ALA A 92 -10.26 -0.89 1.96
C ALA A 92 -9.62 -0.82 3.33
N GLY A 93 -8.95 -1.88 3.72
CA GLY A 93 -8.24 -1.94 4.98
C GLY A 93 -6.93 -2.68 4.86
N TYR A 94 -5.99 -2.30 5.71
CA TYR A 94 -4.64 -2.85 5.73
C TYR A 94 -4.27 -3.20 7.16
N LEU A 95 -3.59 -4.32 7.32
CA LEU A 95 -2.96 -4.69 8.57
C LEU A 95 -1.60 -5.26 8.25
N GLY A 96 -0.56 -4.67 8.79
CA GLY A 96 0.78 -5.10 8.48
C GLY A 96 1.77 -4.84 9.59
N GLY A 97 2.97 -5.34 9.37
CA GLY A 97 4.04 -5.12 10.31
C GLY A 97 5.38 -5.59 9.78
N SER A 98 6.41 -5.23 10.51
CA SER A 98 7.77 -5.64 10.20
C SER A 98 8.55 -5.91 11.47
N TYR A 99 9.51 -6.80 11.34
CA TYR A 99 10.35 -7.19 12.46
C TYR A 99 11.80 -7.33 12.00
N GLY A 100 12.68 -6.60 12.63
CA GLY A 100 14.09 -6.66 12.33
C GLY A 100 14.74 -7.87 13.01
N ILE A 101 15.32 -8.75 12.21
CA ILE A 101 16.03 -9.91 12.75
C ILE A 101 17.53 -9.65 12.84
N SER A 102 18.02 -8.60 12.15
CA SER A 102 19.37 -8.10 12.30
C SER A 102 19.40 -6.64 11.84
N GLU A 103 20.55 -6.00 11.93
CA GLU A 103 20.67 -4.61 11.49
C GLU A 103 20.42 -4.44 10.00
N SER A 104 20.62 -5.48 9.22
CA SER A 104 20.49 -5.41 7.78
C SER A 104 19.37 -6.26 7.21
N VAL A 105 18.63 -7.00 8.04
CA VAL A 105 17.56 -7.87 7.56
C VAL A 105 16.31 -7.66 8.41
N SER A 106 15.20 -7.40 7.74
CA SER A 106 13.90 -7.37 8.40
C SER A 106 12.89 -8.20 7.61
N LEU A 107 11.95 -8.76 8.34
CA LEU A 107 10.81 -9.46 7.76
C LEU A 107 9.59 -8.56 7.82
N TYR A 108 8.74 -8.64 6.83
CA TYR A 108 7.51 -7.85 6.84
C TYR A 108 6.35 -8.65 6.24
N GLY A 109 5.16 -8.24 6.60
CA GLY A 109 3.94 -8.82 6.05
C GLY A 109 2.80 -7.84 6.09
N GLU A 110 1.85 -8.03 5.20
CA GLU A 110 0.65 -7.20 5.13
C GLU A 110 -0.51 -8.02 4.61
N VAL A 111 -1.67 -7.84 5.21
CA VAL A 111 -2.93 -8.33 4.66
C VAL A 111 -3.77 -7.13 4.25
N TYR A 112 -4.48 -7.27 3.16
CA TYR A 112 -5.30 -6.23 2.57
C TYR A 112 -6.68 -6.80 2.32
N GLY A 113 -7.72 -6.04 2.63
CA GLY A 113 -9.08 -6.41 2.34
C GLY A 113 -9.83 -5.23 1.74
N GLN A 114 -10.75 -5.53 0.84
CA GLN A 114 -11.55 -4.52 0.17
C GLN A 114 -12.95 -5.06 -0.07
N THR A 115 -13.96 -4.22 0.18
CA THR A 115 -15.32 -4.53 -0.22
C THR A 115 -15.48 -4.29 -1.71
N THR A 116 -16.39 -5.01 -2.34
CA THR A 116 -16.71 -4.82 -3.74
C THR A 116 -18.21 -4.58 -3.90
N PRO A 117 -18.64 -3.98 -5.02
CA PRO A 117 -20.06 -3.70 -5.25
C PRO A 117 -20.95 -4.95 -5.32
N SER A 118 -20.35 -6.10 -5.60
CA SER A 118 -21.08 -7.35 -5.74
C SER A 118 -21.21 -8.14 -4.44
N ASP A 119 -20.93 -7.51 -3.32
CA ASP A 119 -20.94 -8.12 -1.99
C ASP A 119 -19.84 -9.16 -1.77
N ASP A 120 -19.00 -9.38 -2.74
CA ASP A 120 -17.80 -10.19 -2.54
C ASP A 120 -16.70 -9.31 -1.97
N ASN A 121 -15.94 -9.88 -1.05
CA ASN A 121 -14.81 -9.19 -0.47
C ASN A 121 -13.53 -9.75 -1.05
N ASP A 122 -12.63 -8.87 -1.42
CA ASP A 122 -11.32 -9.27 -1.91
C ASP A 122 -10.32 -9.18 -0.77
N PHE A 123 -9.51 -10.22 -0.66
CA PHE A 123 -8.45 -10.26 0.33
C PHE A 123 -7.14 -10.64 -0.37
N SER A 124 -6.08 -10.03 0.07
CA SER A 124 -4.76 -10.38 -0.42
C SER A 124 -3.76 -10.21 0.71
N GLY A 125 -2.58 -10.77 0.52
CA GLY A 125 -1.53 -10.66 1.51
C GLY A 125 -0.18 -10.78 0.85
N LYS A 126 0.81 -10.29 1.54
CA LYS A 126 2.19 -10.44 1.10
C LYS A 126 3.09 -10.62 2.32
N VAL A 127 4.18 -11.30 2.10
CA VAL A 127 5.27 -11.42 3.07
C VAL A 127 6.56 -11.23 2.32
N GLY A 128 7.55 -10.73 2.99
CA GLY A 128 8.85 -10.52 2.35
C GLY A 128 9.95 -10.29 3.36
N ALA A 129 11.13 -10.19 2.82
CA ALA A 129 12.31 -9.84 3.59
C ALA A 129 13.00 -8.66 2.91
N LYS A 130 13.44 -7.73 3.72
CA LYS A 130 14.16 -6.56 3.25
C LYS A 130 15.61 -6.65 3.72
N PHE A 131 16.52 -6.49 2.78
CA PHE A 131 17.96 -6.47 3.05
C PHE A 131 18.46 -5.05 2.83
N SER A 132 19.18 -4.53 3.81
CA SER A 132 19.75 -3.18 3.75
C SER A 132 21.28 -3.26 3.76
N PHE A 133 21.91 -2.38 2.99
CA PHE A 133 23.36 -2.37 2.86
C PHE A 133 23.96 -1.04 3.28
#